data_fdcd5e04fed8f28203389c8bfcd1a735
#
_entry.id   fdcd5e04fed8f28203389c8bfcd1a735
#
_cell.length_a   1.000
_cell.length_b   1.000
_cell.length_c   1.000
_cell.angle_alpha   90.00
_cell.angle_beta   90.00
_cell.angle_gamma   90.00
#
_symmetry.space_group_name_H-M   'P 1'
#
loop_
_entity.id
_entity.type
_entity.pdbx_description
1 polymer ?
#
loop_
_entity_poly.entity_id
_entity_poly.type
_entity_poly.pdbx_seq_one_letter_code
_entity_poly.pdbx_strand_id
1 'polypeptide(L)'
;FQLIKEMLPLLKKAGLSEDPSRIINIGSPAGSLSGGLNAYAYNTSKAALHHLTRVLAKELAKDNINVNTISPGPFPSKMTDFMVGEETFLDYAGNSTPLGRSGKEEDMIATSLFLSGKGSAYITGALIPLDGGVTLGR
;
A
#
# COMPACT_ATOMS: atom_id res chain seq x y z
N PHE A 1 -5.11 12.83 0.68
CA PHE A 1 -6.08 13.40 -0.27
C PHE A 1 -5.64 14.79 -0.78
N GLN A 2 -5.30 15.73 0.10
CA GLN A 2 -4.91 17.09 -0.29
C GLN A 2 -3.73 17.09 -1.29
N LEU A 3 -2.68 16.30 -1.04
CA LEU A 3 -1.55 16.19 -1.97
C LEU A 3 -2.00 15.73 -3.37
N ILE A 4 -2.87 14.74 -3.45
CA ILE A 4 -3.41 14.27 -4.74
C ILE A 4 -4.12 15.42 -5.47
N LYS A 5 -4.96 16.18 -4.75
CA LYS A 5 -5.69 17.32 -5.30
C LYS A 5 -4.75 18.38 -5.89
N GLU A 6 -3.69 18.73 -5.15
CA GLU A 6 -2.72 19.74 -5.60
C GLU A 6 -1.88 19.25 -6.80
N MET A 7 -1.56 17.94 -6.84
CA MET A 7 -0.78 17.35 -7.93
C MET A 7 -1.61 17.01 -9.17
N LEU A 8 -2.94 17.04 -9.07
CA LEU A 8 -3.83 16.57 -10.13
C LEU A 8 -3.61 17.25 -11.51
N PRO A 9 -3.37 18.58 -11.60
CA PRO A 9 -3.09 19.22 -12.91
C PRO A 9 -1.85 18.66 -13.60
N LEU A 10 -0.79 18.36 -12.82
CA LEU A 10 0.45 17.79 -13.33
C LEU A 10 0.27 16.33 -13.76
N LEU A 11 -0.45 15.56 -12.95
CA LEU A 11 -0.76 14.15 -13.25
C LEU A 11 -1.58 14.04 -14.54
N LYS A 12 -2.58 14.87 -14.73
CA LYS A 12 -3.39 14.92 -15.97
C LYS A 12 -2.56 15.30 -17.19
N LYS A 13 -1.63 16.25 -17.04
CA LYS A 13 -0.74 16.68 -18.12
C LYS A 13 0.25 15.61 -18.54
N ALA A 14 0.71 14.79 -17.60
CA ALA A 14 1.74 13.77 -17.84
C ALA A 14 1.16 12.42 -18.29
N GLY A 15 -0.10 12.11 -17.95
CA GLY A 15 -0.73 10.81 -18.23
C GLY A 15 -1.00 10.59 -19.70
N LEU A 16 -0.48 9.47 -20.25
CA LEU A 16 -0.74 9.00 -21.60
C LEU A 16 -1.51 7.67 -21.55
N SER A 17 -2.22 7.34 -22.61
CA SER A 17 -2.98 6.09 -22.69
C SER A 17 -2.09 4.84 -22.52
N GLU A 18 -0.91 4.86 -23.15
CA GLU A 18 0.09 3.78 -23.09
C GLU A 18 1.02 3.89 -21.88
N ASP A 19 1.07 5.04 -21.22
CA ASP A 19 1.89 5.28 -20.02
C ASP A 19 1.15 6.23 -19.05
N PRO A 20 0.14 5.72 -18.32
CA PRO A 20 -0.64 6.53 -17.39
C PRO A 20 0.21 7.13 -16.28
N SER A 21 -0.18 8.29 -15.77
CA SER A 21 0.36 8.80 -14.50
C SER A 21 -0.05 7.86 -13.35
N ARG A 22 0.74 7.81 -12.29
CA ARG A 22 0.54 6.85 -11.19
C ARG A 22 0.42 7.54 -9.84
N ILE A 23 -0.58 7.11 -9.09
CA ILE A 23 -0.74 7.41 -7.67
C ILE A 23 -0.62 6.08 -6.92
N ILE A 24 0.37 5.99 -6.03
CA ILE A 24 0.60 4.81 -5.19
C ILE A 24 0.37 5.21 -3.74
N ASN A 25 -0.71 4.72 -3.17
CA ASN A 25 -1.04 4.91 -1.76
C ASN A 25 -0.39 3.82 -0.91
N ILE A 26 0.02 4.15 0.31
CA ILE A 26 0.55 3.19 1.27
C ILE A 26 -0.55 2.83 2.27
N GLY A 27 -1.14 1.67 2.06
CA GLY A 27 -2.18 1.08 2.89
C GLY A 27 -1.64 0.35 4.12
N SER A 28 -2.35 -0.69 4.52
CA SER A 28 -1.97 -1.65 5.56
C SER A 28 -2.95 -2.83 5.56
N PRO A 29 -2.54 -4.06 5.91
CA PRO A 29 -3.45 -5.16 6.20
C PRO A 29 -4.54 -4.79 7.21
N ALA A 30 -4.25 -3.90 8.16
CA ALA A 30 -5.17 -3.39 9.16
C ALA A 30 -6.40 -2.65 8.56
N GLY A 31 -6.33 -2.20 7.30
CA GLY A 31 -7.47 -1.63 6.60
C GLY A 31 -8.41 -2.69 5.97
N SER A 32 -8.00 -3.96 5.97
CA SER A 32 -8.76 -5.07 5.34
C SER A 32 -9.12 -6.17 6.33
N LEU A 33 -8.29 -6.38 7.35
CA LEU A 33 -8.49 -7.41 8.38
C LEU A 33 -9.26 -6.84 9.57
N SER A 34 -10.14 -7.66 10.13
CA SER A 34 -10.76 -7.41 11.43
C SER A 34 -9.94 -8.15 12.51
N GLY A 35 -9.53 -7.42 13.54
CA GLY A 35 -8.74 -7.93 14.65
C GLY A 35 -7.31 -7.40 14.68
N GLY A 36 -6.62 -7.65 15.76
CA GLY A 36 -5.29 -7.10 16.03
C GLY A 36 -5.34 -5.87 16.94
N LEU A 37 -4.39 -5.00 16.81
CA LEU A 37 -4.19 -3.83 17.67
C LEU A 37 -5.48 -3.04 17.92
N ASN A 38 -5.73 -2.66 19.17
CA ASN A 38 -6.82 -1.73 19.56
C ASN A 38 -6.61 -0.33 18.99
N ALA A 39 -6.30 -0.26 17.71
CA ALA A 39 -5.92 0.95 16.97
C ALA A 39 -7.06 1.38 16.02
N TYR A 40 -8.23 1.66 16.59
CA TYR A 40 -9.45 1.96 15.82
C TYR A 40 -9.26 3.06 14.79
N ALA A 41 -8.63 4.16 15.16
CA ALA A 41 -8.38 5.28 14.25
C ALA A 41 -7.45 4.88 13.08
N TYR A 42 -6.40 4.10 13.37
CA TYR A 42 -5.48 3.60 12.35
C TYR A 42 -6.20 2.66 11.38
N ASN A 43 -6.88 1.64 11.89
CA ASN A 43 -7.61 0.66 11.08
C ASN A 43 -8.64 1.36 10.19
N THR A 44 -9.44 2.26 10.77
CA THR A 44 -10.44 3.02 10.04
C THR A 44 -9.81 3.91 8.96
N SER A 45 -8.70 4.59 9.26
CA SER A 45 -8.01 5.44 8.30
C SER A 45 -7.45 4.64 7.11
N LYS A 46 -6.92 3.44 7.36
CA LYS A 46 -6.38 2.56 6.31
C LYS A 46 -7.50 1.94 5.47
N ALA A 47 -8.63 1.57 6.08
CA ALA A 47 -9.82 1.12 5.35
C ALA A 47 -10.37 2.24 4.44
N ALA A 48 -10.45 3.46 4.95
CA ALA A 48 -10.86 4.62 4.18
C ALA A 48 -9.91 4.88 3.00
N LEU A 49 -8.59 4.75 3.19
CA LEU A 49 -7.60 4.90 2.12
C LEU A 49 -7.76 3.84 1.04
N HIS A 50 -8.02 2.57 1.41
CA HIS A 50 -8.28 1.50 0.46
C HIS A 50 -9.53 1.79 -0.38
N HIS A 51 -10.59 2.28 0.24
CA HIS A 51 -11.81 2.66 -0.48
C HIS A 51 -11.57 3.87 -1.38
N LEU A 52 -10.93 4.92 -0.86
CA LEU A 52 -10.56 6.11 -1.62
C LEU A 52 -9.74 5.77 -2.88
N THR A 53 -8.81 4.83 -2.77
CA THR A 53 -8.02 4.35 -3.91
C THR A 53 -8.92 3.84 -5.04
N ARG A 54 -9.94 3.03 -4.72
CA ARG A 54 -10.88 2.50 -5.71
C ARG A 54 -11.77 3.59 -6.33
N VAL A 55 -12.22 4.54 -5.50
CA VAL A 55 -13.01 5.69 -6.00
C VAL A 55 -12.18 6.53 -6.97
N LEU A 56 -10.98 6.92 -6.56
CA LEU A 56 -10.08 7.72 -7.39
C LEU A 56 -9.65 6.99 -8.67
N ALA A 57 -9.38 5.69 -8.59
CA ALA A 57 -9.05 4.87 -9.76
C ALA A 57 -10.14 4.94 -10.81
N LYS A 58 -11.41 4.82 -10.41
CA LYS A 58 -12.56 4.91 -11.31
C LYS A 58 -12.74 6.32 -11.90
N GLU A 59 -12.60 7.35 -11.07
CA GLU A 59 -12.82 8.74 -11.48
C GLU A 59 -11.70 9.27 -12.40
N LEU A 60 -10.43 8.90 -12.11
CA LEU A 60 -9.26 9.44 -12.79
C LEU A 60 -8.80 8.61 -13.99
N ALA A 61 -9.37 7.43 -14.22
CA ALA A 61 -9.05 6.59 -15.38
C ALA A 61 -9.21 7.33 -16.71
N LYS A 62 -10.26 8.16 -16.85
CA LYS A 62 -10.49 8.99 -18.04
C LYS A 62 -9.40 10.03 -18.31
N ASP A 63 -8.62 10.37 -17.29
CA ASP A 63 -7.51 11.32 -17.34
C ASP A 63 -6.16 10.60 -17.49
N ASN A 64 -6.16 9.29 -17.79
CA ASN A 64 -4.98 8.43 -17.88
C ASN A 64 -4.16 8.45 -16.57
N ILE A 65 -4.83 8.29 -15.42
CA ILE A 65 -4.17 8.21 -14.11
C ILE A 65 -4.58 6.91 -13.44
N ASN A 66 -3.59 6.07 -13.15
CA ASN A 66 -3.77 4.84 -12.37
C ASN A 66 -3.58 5.13 -10.88
N VAL A 67 -4.47 4.58 -10.06
CA VAL A 67 -4.42 4.75 -8.60
C VAL A 67 -4.43 3.38 -7.95
N ASN A 68 -3.36 3.02 -7.25
CA ASN A 68 -3.23 1.72 -6.58
C ASN A 68 -2.75 1.89 -5.14
N THR A 69 -2.88 0.85 -4.35
CA THR A 69 -2.40 0.79 -2.97
C THR A 69 -1.42 -0.36 -2.81
N ILE A 70 -0.26 -0.10 -2.22
CA ILE A 70 0.58 -1.14 -1.60
C ILE A 70 0.11 -1.27 -0.16
N SER A 71 -0.11 -2.51 0.30
CA SER A 71 -0.51 -2.83 1.67
C SER A 71 0.61 -3.59 2.36
N PRO A 72 1.59 -2.88 2.96
CA PRO A 72 2.71 -3.53 3.64
C PRO A 72 2.26 -4.22 4.92
N GLY A 73 2.73 -5.45 5.12
CA GLY A 73 2.64 -6.18 6.38
C GLY A 73 3.70 -5.72 7.39
N PRO A 74 4.26 -6.65 8.18
CA PRO A 74 5.31 -6.32 9.14
C PRO A 74 6.60 -5.91 8.42
N PHE A 75 6.97 -4.63 8.54
CA PHE A 75 8.26 -4.08 8.08
C PHE A 75 8.96 -3.40 9.24
N PRO A 76 10.29 -3.55 9.38
CA PRO A 76 11.06 -2.78 10.35
C PRO A 76 10.88 -1.28 10.10
N SER A 77 10.64 -0.52 11.15
CA SER A 77 10.48 0.93 11.07
C SER A 77 10.74 1.57 12.43
N LYS A 78 11.03 2.88 12.45
CA LYS A 78 11.16 3.63 13.70
C LYS A 78 9.95 3.48 14.63
N MET A 79 8.76 3.28 14.06
CA MET A 79 7.53 3.08 14.84
C MET A 79 7.54 1.70 15.50
N THR A 80 7.93 0.65 14.79
CA THR A 80 8.00 -0.72 15.33
C THR A 80 9.10 -0.85 16.35
N ASP A 81 10.27 -0.24 16.12
CA ASP A 81 11.40 -0.22 17.07
C ASP A 81 11.00 0.47 18.39
N PHE A 82 10.28 1.60 18.28
CA PHE A 82 9.78 2.31 19.46
C PHE A 82 8.73 1.50 20.25
N MET A 83 7.86 0.74 19.55
CA MET A 83 6.75 0.02 20.20
C MET A 83 7.20 -1.26 20.90
N VAL A 84 8.09 -2.04 20.31
CA VAL A 84 8.40 -3.39 20.80
C VAL A 84 9.89 -3.76 20.80
N GLY A 85 10.76 -2.91 20.28
CA GLY A 85 12.17 -3.22 20.05
C GLY A 85 12.38 -4.13 18.82
N GLU A 86 13.59 -4.06 18.22
CA GLU A 86 13.89 -4.71 16.96
C GLU A 86 13.80 -6.25 17.04
N GLU A 87 14.42 -6.86 18.04
CA GLU A 87 14.47 -8.33 18.21
C GLU A 87 13.05 -8.90 18.38
N THR A 88 12.26 -8.30 19.27
CA THR A 88 10.86 -8.70 19.53
C THR A 88 10.00 -8.53 18.27
N PHE A 89 10.27 -7.47 17.48
CA PHE A 89 9.56 -7.24 16.22
C PHE A 89 9.90 -8.31 15.18
N LEU A 90 11.16 -8.71 15.05
CA LEU A 90 11.58 -9.75 14.09
C LEU A 90 10.97 -11.11 14.43
N ASP A 91 10.93 -11.46 15.72
CA ASP A 91 10.27 -12.67 16.20
C ASP A 91 8.75 -12.62 15.93
N TYR A 92 8.10 -11.50 16.23
CA TYR A 92 6.69 -11.30 15.89
C TYR A 92 6.43 -11.45 14.40
N ALA A 93 7.23 -10.79 13.55
CA ALA A 93 7.07 -10.85 12.11
C ALA A 93 7.29 -12.27 11.57
N GLY A 94 8.29 -12.99 12.06
CA GLY A 94 8.56 -14.38 11.69
C GLY A 94 7.39 -15.31 12.04
N ASN A 95 6.78 -15.11 13.21
CA ASN A 95 5.66 -15.93 13.67
C ASN A 95 4.31 -15.54 13.07
N SER A 96 4.13 -14.29 12.65
CA SER A 96 2.86 -13.77 12.14
C SER A 96 2.70 -13.86 10.62
N THR A 97 3.81 -14.03 9.88
CA THR A 97 3.77 -14.13 8.42
C THR A 97 3.90 -15.58 7.95
N PRO A 98 3.11 -16.05 6.98
CA PRO A 98 3.32 -17.34 6.32
C PRO A 98 4.71 -17.52 5.71
N LEU A 99 5.35 -16.45 5.22
CA LEU A 99 6.72 -16.49 4.71
C LEU A 99 7.79 -16.56 5.81
N GLY A 100 7.43 -16.51 7.10
CA GLY A 100 8.35 -16.67 8.24
C GLY A 100 9.36 -15.55 8.41
N ARG A 101 9.10 -14.36 7.85
CA ARG A 101 10.01 -13.20 7.95
C ARG A 101 9.28 -11.87 7.87
N SER A 102 9.93 -10.82 8.34
CA SER A 102 9.52 -9.44 8.03
C SER A 102 9.77 -9.09 6.56
N GLY A 103 9.08 -8.09 6.06
CA GLY A 103 9.42 -7.45 4.78
C GLY A 103 10.76 -6.73 4.90
N LYS A 104 11.46 -6.61 3.78
CA LYS A 104 12.74 -5.90 3.64
C LYS A 104 12.55 -4.67 2.74
N GLU A 105 13.50 -3.77 2.80
CA GLU A 105 13.50 -2.57 1.97
C GLU A 105 13.42 -2.90 0.48
N GLU A 106 14.12 -3.94 0.03
CA GLU A 106 14.12 -4.40 -1.36
C GLU A 106 12.73 -4.87 -1.81
N ASP A 107 11.95 -5.49 -0.92
CA ASP A 107 10.57 -5.93 -1.22
C ASP A 107 9.69 -4.71 -1.54
N MET A 108 9.84 -3.62 -0.76
CA MET A 108 9.12 -2.37 -0.98
C MET A 108 9.58 -1.66 -2.25
N ILE A 109 10.89 -1.57 -2.46
CA ILE A 109 11.50 -0.95 -3.66
C ILE A 109 11.00 -1.66 -4.92
N ALA A 110 11.09 -2.99 -4.98
CA ALA A 110 10.68 -3.77 -6.15
C ALA A 110 9.20 -3.57 -6.48
N THR A 111 8.32 -3.61 -5.46
CA THR A 111 6.88 -3.40 -5.64
C THR A 111 6.58 -1.98 -6.11
N SER A 112 7.25 -0.99 -5.54
CA SER A 112 7.08 0.42 -5.92
C SER A 112 7.57 0.68 -7.35
N LEU A 113 8.69 0.12 -7.75
CA LEU A 113 9.22 0.21 -9.11
C LEU A 113 8.28 -0.46 -10.12
N PHE A 114 7.76 -1.65 -9.81
CA PHE A 114 6.79 -2.32 -10.65
C PHE A 114 5.54 -1.45 -10.87
N LEU A 115 4.96 -0.91 -9.80
CA LEU A 115 3.77 -0.08 -9.91
C LEU A 115 4.03 1.27 -10.56
N SER A 116 5.26 1.78 -10.52
CA SER A 116 5.67 3.03 -11.20
C SER A 116 6.01 2.81 -12.67
N GLY A 117 6.32 1.58 -13.07
CA GLY A 117 6.78 1.22 -14.40
C GLY A 117 5.65 0.96 -15.39
N LYS A 118 6.01 0.81 -16.67
CA LYS A 118 5.07 0.51 -17.76
C LYS A 118 4.39 -0.86 -17.60
N GLY A 119 5.02 -1.82 -16.90
CA GLY A 119 4.44 -3.14 -16.65
C GLY A 119 3.14 -3.11 -15.86
N SER A 120 2.85 -2.02 -15.15
CA SER A 120 1.61 -1.82 -14.40
C SER A 120 0.59 -0.92 -15.11
N ALA A 121 0.80 -0.57 -16.37
CA ALA A 121 -0.05 0.39 -17.09
C ALA A 121 -1.53 -0.02 -17.12
N TYR A 122 -1.83 -1.31 -17.05
CA TYR A 122 -3.20 -1.85 -17.03
C TYR A 122 -3.70 -2.22 -15.63
N ILE A 123 -3.04 -1.71 -14.57
CA ILE A 123 -3.42 -1.96 -13.16
C ILE A 123 -3.90 -0.65 -12.54
N THR A 124 -5.18 -0.60 -12.16
CA THR A 124 -5.75 0.53 -11.42
C THR A 124 -6.82 0.05 -10.43
N GLY A 125 -6.95 0.72 -9.30
CA GLY A 125 -7.88 0.37 -8.22
C GLY A 125 -7.46 -0.84 -7.39
N ALA A 126 -6.26 -1.38 -7.62
CA ALA A 126 -5.77 -2.57 -6.95
C ALA A 126 -5.27 -2.26 -5.53
N LEU A 127 -5.50 -3.21 -4.63
CA LEU A 127 -4.85 -3.33 -3.34
C LEU A 127 -3.82 -4.45 -3.46
N ILE A 128 -2.55 -4.11 -3.43
CA ILE A 128 -1.43 -5.04 -3.59
C ILE A 128 -0.91 -5.42 -2.19
N PRO A 129 -1.19 -6.63 -1.68
CA PRO A 129 -0.61 -7.09 -0.43
C PRO A 129 0.89 -7.27 -0.60
N LEU A 130 1.67 -6.66 0.28
CA LEU A 130 3.11 -6.84 0.42
C LEU A 130 3.39 -7.23 1.87
N ASP A 131 2.86 -8.37 2.28
CA ASP A 131 2.65 -8.68 3.69
C ASP A 131 3.11 -10.08 4.12
N GLY A 132 3.83 -10.78 3.26
CA GLY A 132 4.29 -12.14 3.54
C GLY A 132 3.16 -13.15 3.75
N GLY A 133 1.95 -12.85 3.28
CA GLY A 133 0.78 -13.71 3.37
C GLY A 133 -0.12 -13.45 4.60
N VAL A 134 0.13 -12.39 5.37
CA VAL A 134 -0.67 -12.04 6.58
C VAL A 134 -2.17 -11.95 6.25
N THR A 135 -2.54 -11.37 5.12
CA THR A 135 -3.94 -11.21 4.71
C THR A 135 -4.63 -12.48 4.22
N LEU A 136 -3.89 -13.57 3.98
CA LEU A 136 -4.49 -14.84 3.57
C LEU A 136 -5.20 -15.57 4.74
N GLY A 137 -4.92 -15.17 5.97
CA GLY A 137 -5.33 -15.89 7.16
C GLY A 137 -4.48 -17.15 7.41
N ARG A 138 -4.56 -17.68 8.62
CA ARG A 138 -4.08 -19.03 8.98
C ARG A 138 -5.25 -19.97 9.06
#